data_cda6c2d093aeb17dae618ddcb33655f9
#
_entry.id   cda6c2d093aeb17dae618ddcb33655f9
#
_cell.length_a   1.000
_cell.length_b   1.000
_cell.length_c   1.000
_cell.angle_alpha   90.00
_cell.angle_beta   90.00
_cell.angle_gamma   90.00
#
_symmetry.space_group_name_H-M   'P 1'
#
loop_
_entity.id
_entity.type
_entity.pdbx_description
1 polymer ?
#
loop_
_entity_poly.entity_id
_entity_poly.type
_entity_poly.pdbx_seq_one_letter_code
_entity_poly.pdbx_strand_id
1 'polypeptide(L)'
;MVDANGLPVAITLAPGQASDKAAVAELLATRKSVGDVVADRGYDARAIIEMIQQRGGRGHIPTQKDRKQQRSVDPAIYRQRNLVERFFNKLKHFRKVATRYEKTARNYLAAVLIACSRLWMRFYESAT
;
A
#
# COMPACT_ATOMS: atom_id res chain seq x y z
N MET A 1 2.31 -0.17 1.22
CA MET A 1 1.97 -1.59 0.98
C MET A 1 1.89 -2.32 2.32
N VAL A 2 0.80 -3.02 2.56
CA VAL A 2 0.60 -3.82 3.77
C VAL A 2 0.34 -5.27 3.38
N ASP A 3 0.61 -6.19 4.33
CA ASP A 3 0.33 -7.61 4.14
C ASP A 3 -1.10 -7.98 4.56
N ALA A 4 -1.44 -9.26 4.55
CA ALA A 4 -2.76 -9.76 4.91
C ALA A 4 -3.13 -9.52 6.38
N ASN A 5 -2.17 -9.23 7.23
CA ASN A 5 -2.38 -8.86 8.63
C ASN A 5 -2.52 -7.34 8.83
N GLY A 6 -2.43 -6.57 7.75
CA GLY A 6 -2.46 -5.11 7.80
C GLY A 6 -1.14 -4.48 8.25
N LEU A 7 -0.05 -5.25 8.25
CA LEU A 7 1.27 -4.76 8.64
C LEU A 7 2.04 -4.22 7.44
N PRO A 8 2.76 -3.11 7.60
CA PRO A 8 3.51 -2.52 6.50
C PRO A 8 4.70 -3.39 6.09
N VAL A 9 4.84 -3.63 4.79
CA VAL A 9 5.96 -4.41 4.25
C VAL A 9 6.87 -3.58 3.36
N ALA A 10 6.39 -2.48 2.81
CA ALA A 10 7.17 -1.53 2.04
C ALA A 10 6.49 -0.18 2.03
N ILE A 11 7.27 0.88 2.10
CA ILE A 11 6.80 2.26 2.08
C ILE A 11 7.70 3.06 1.15
N THR A 12 7.08 3.93 0.36
CA THR A 12 7.79 4.94 -0.42
C THR A 12 7.10 6.29 -0.24
N LEU A 13 7.87 7.35 -0.33
CA LEU A 13 7.36 8.71 -0.35
C LEU A 13 7.48 9.24 -1.78
N ALA A 14 6.45 9.95 -2.21
CA ALA A 14 6.44 10.60 -3.51
C ALA A 14 6.08 12.07 -3.33
N PRO A 15 6.61 12.97 -4.18
CA PRO A 15 6.15 14.36 -4.20
C PRO A 15 4.65 14.41 -4.45
N GLY A 16 3.94 15.38 -3.85
CA GLY A 16 2.49 15.49 -3.98
C GLY A 16 1.98 15.60 -5.42
N GLN A 17 2.85 15.97 -6.35
CA GLN A 17 2.53 16.08 -7.78
C GLN A 17 2.87 14.81 -8.57
N ALA A 18 3.55 13.86 -7.94
CA ALA A 18 3.91 12.61 -8.62
C ALA A 18 2.69 11.71 -8.78
N SER A 19 2.71 10.89 -9.84
CA SER A 19 1.68 9.89 -10.07
C SER A 19 1.74 8.80 -9.00
N ASP A 20 0.60 8.48 -8.38
CA ASP A 20 0.47 7.35 -7.46
C ASP A 20 0.84 6.02 -8.15
N LYS A 21 0.59 5.93 -9.46
CA LYS A 21 0.94 4.74 -10.25
C LYS A 21 2.45 4.50 -10.29
N ALA A 22 3.25 5.57 -10.38
CA ALA A 22 4.71 5.44 -10.35
C ALA A 22 5.20 4.93 -8.99
N ALA A 23 4.61 5.41 -7.89
CA ALA A 23 4.95 4.95 -6.55
C ALA A 23 4.62 3.46 -6.36
N VAL A 24 3.47 3.00 -6.86
CA VAL A 24 3.10 1.59 -6.80
C VAL A 24 4.04 0.72 -7.62
N ALA A 25 4.44 1.18 -8.81
CA ALA A 25 5.41 0.46 -9.63
C ALA A 25 6.74 0.29 -8.89
N GLU A 26 7.20 1.32 -8.18
CA GLU A 26 8.40 1.26 -7.35
C GLU A 26 8.25 0.25 -6.22
N LEU A 27 7.10 0.23 -5.53
CA LEU A 27 6.83 -0.73 -4.46
C LEU A 27 6.80 -2.17 -4.98
N LEU A 28 6.15 -2.41 -6.10
CA LEU A 28 6.09 -3.74 -6.72
C LEU A 28 7.47 -4.22 -7.18
N ALA A 29 8.31 -3.32 -7.65
CA ALA A 29 9.67 -3.66 -8.08
C ALA A 29 10.54 -4.21 -6.95
N THR A 30 10.21 -3.91 -5.68
CA THR A 30 10.92 -4.44 -4.52
C THR A 30 10.59 -5.90 -4.21
N ARG A 31 9.59 -6.49 -4.89
CA ARG A 31 9.09 -7.84 -4.63
C ARG A 31 9.39 -8.77 -5.80
N LYS A 32 9.94 -9.95 -5.52
CA LYS A 32 10.15 -10.99 -6.53
C LYS A 32 8.86 -11.70 -6.90
N SER A 33 7.99 -11.91 -5.92
CA SER A 33 6.69 -12.55 -6.11
C SER A 33 5.64 -11.89 -5.25
N VAL A 34 4.40 -11.91 -5.71
CA VAL A 34 3.24 -11.43 -4.97
C VAL A 34 2.08 -12.39 -5.18
N GLY A 35 1.13 -12.38 -4.24
CA GLY A 35 -0.12 -13.11 -4.37
C GLY A 35 -1.23 -12.18 -4.86
N ASP A 36 -2.34 -12.15 -4.14
CA ASP A 36 -3.41 -11.23 -4.44
C ASP A 36 -3.00 -9.80 -4.06
N VAL A 37 -3.08 -8.88 -5.01
CA VAL A 37 -2.77 -7.46 -4.80
C VAL A 37 -4.08 -6.68 -4.93
N VAL A 38 -4.43 -5.98 -3.88
CA VAL A 38 -5.66 -5.19 -3.82
C VAL A 38 -5.29 -3.71 -3.79
N ALA A 39 -5.88 -2.95 -4.68
CA ALA A 39 -5.68 -1.50 -4.73
C ALA A 39 -6.95 -0.83 -5.25
N ASP A 40 -7.07 0.47 -5.03
CA ASP A 40 -8.24 1.19 -5.49
C ASP A 40 -8.18 1.52 -7.00
N ARG A 41 -9.26 2.08 -7.50
CA ARG A 41 -9.43 2.39 -8.93
C ARG A 41 -8.38 3.37 -9.46
N GLY A 42 -7.79 4.20 -8.60
CA GLY A 42 -6.73 5.12 -8.99
C GLY A 42 -5.48 4.42 -9.50
N TYR A 43 -5.29 3.15 -9.15
CA TYR A 43 -4.15 2.35 -9.60
C TYR A 43 -4.46 1.49 -10.82
N ASP A 44 -5.61 1.70 -11.47
CA ASP A 44 -5.96 0.99 -12.70
C ASP A 44 -5.05 1.43 -13.85
N ALA A 45 -4.03 0.64 -14.10
CA ALA A 45 -3.11 0.83 -15.21
C ALA A 45 -2.63 -0.53 -15.70
N ARG A 46 -2.57 -0.69 -17.02
CA ARG A 46 -2.12 -1.92 -17.64
C ARG A 46 -0.74 -2.33 -17.15
N ALA A 47 0.18 -1.37 -17.05
CA ALA A 47 1.55 -1.63 -16.57
C ALA A 47 1.56 -2.21 -15.16
N ILE A 48 0.71 -1.72 -14.26
CA ILE A 48 0.60 -2.23 -12.88
C ILE A 48 0.06 -3.66 -12.88
N ILE A 49 -1.00 -3.91 -13.64
CA ILE A 49 -1.58 -5.26 -13.76
C ILE A 49 -0.53 -6.25 -14.31
N GLU A 50 0.21 -5.85 -15.33
CA GLU A 50 1.26 -6.69 -15.91
C GLU A 50 2.39 -6.97 -14.93
N MET A 51 2.81 -5.98 -14.14
CA MET A 51 3.83 -6.17 -13.11
C MET A 51 3.39 -7.19 -12.06
N ILE A 52 2.12 -7.14 -11.66
CA ILE A 52 1.55 -8.09 -10.70
C ILE A 52 1.57 -9.51 -11.31
N GLN A 53 1.11 -9.64 -12.55
CA GLN A 53 1.05 -10.93 -13.23
C GLN A 53 2.43 -11.55 -13.45
N GLN A 54 3.42 -10.73 -13.82
CA GLN A 54 4.81 -11.17 -13.99
C GLN A 54 5.41 -11.71 -12.69
N ARG A 55 4.88 -11.30 -11.56
CA ARG A 55 5.29 -11.78 -10.24
C ARG A 55 4.44 -12.92 -9.71
N GLY A 56 3.61 -13.51 -10.57
CA GLY A 56 2.77 -14.65 -10.24
C GLY A 56 1.51 -14.30 -9.46
N GLY A 57 1.15 -13.03 -9.38
CA GLY A 57 0.02 -12.56 -8.61
C GLY A 57 -1.22 -12.26 -9.43
N ARG A 58 -2.27 -11.87 -8.73
CA ARG A 58 -3.53 -11.39 -9.28
C ARG A 58 -3.81 -9.98 -8.79
N GLY A 59 -4.17 -9.08 -9.71
CA GLY A 59 -4.59 -7.74 -9.38
C GLY A 59 -6.10 -7.65 -9.15
N HIS A 60 -6.49 -7.16 -7.98
CA HIS A 60 -7.88 -6.88 -7.65
C HIS A 60 -8.06 -5.36 -7.59
N ILE A 61 -8.06 -4.75 -8.77
CA ILE A 61 -8.12 -3.30 -8.97
C ILE A 61 -9.32 -3.01 -9.85
N PRO A 62 -10.33 -2.27 -9.34
CA PRO A 62 -11.48 -1.92 -10.15
C PRO A 62 -11.07 -1.10 -11.38
N THR A 63 -11.72 -1.35 -12.49
CA THR A 63 -11.48 -0.61 -13.73
C THR A 63 -12.02 0.80 -13.59
N GLN A 64 -11.34 1.77 -14.19
CA GLN A 64 -11.86 3.13 -14.26
C GLN A 64 -13.18 3.17 -15.02
N LYS A 65 -14.10 4.05 -14.56
CA LYS A 65 -15.48 4.08 -15.02
C LYS A 65 -15.63 4.38 -16.51
N ASP A 66 -14.70 5.13 -17.06
CA ASP A 66 -14.71 5.55 -18.48
C ASP A 66 -14.21 4.49 -19.46
N ARG A 67 -13.68 3.39 -18.98
CA ARG A 67 -13.22 2.31 -19.84
C ARG A 67 -14.38 1.45 -20.34
N LYS A 68 -14.34 1.09 -21.61
CA LYS A 68 -15.40 0.27 -22.24
C LYS A 68 -15.46 -1.13 -21.65
N GLN A 69 -14.30 -1.75 -21.41
CA GLN A 69 -14.22 -3.08 -20.81
C GLN A 69 -13.93 -2.97 -19.32
N GLN A 70 -14.84 -3.50 -18.53
CA GLN A 70 -14.72 -3.50 -17.06
C GLN A 70 -14.25 -4.86 -16.58
N ARG A 71 -13.21 -4.87 -15.72
CA ARG A 71 -12.77 -6.09 -15.06
C ARG A 71 -13.74 -6.47 -13.96
N SER A 72 -13.94 -7.76 -13.79
CA SER A 72 -14.63 -8.27 -12.63
C SER A 72 -13.66 -8.35 -11.44
N VAL A 73 -14.08 -7.85 -10.30
CA VAL A 73 -13.30 -7.88 -9.06
C VAL A 73 -14.10 -8.65 -8.02
N ASP A 74 -13.44 -9.60 -7.34
CA ASP A 74 -14.06 -10.35 -6.26
C ASP A 74 -14.35 -9.41 -5.07
N PRO A 75 -15.62 -9.20 -4.69
CA PRO A 75 -15.97 -8.29 -3.60
C PRO A 75 -15.37 -8.70 -2.26
N ALA A 76 -15.26 -10.01 -2.00
CA ALA A 76 -14.71 -10.51 -0.74
C ALA A 76 -13.22 -10.18 -0.61
N ILE A 77 -12.46 -10.36 -1.70
CA ILE A 77 -11.04 -10.02 -1.72
C ILE A 77 -10.85 -8.50 -1.70
N TYR A 78 -11.63 -7.77 -2.48
CA TYR A 78 -11.52 -6.31 -2.56
C TYR A 78 -11.82 -5.62 -1.23
N ARG A 79 -12.69 -6.19 -0.41
CA ARG A 79 -12.98 -5.67 0.93
C ARG A 79 -11.73 -5.56 1.82
N GLN A 80 -10.72 -6.38 1.56
CA GLN A 80 -9.46 -6.34 2.31
C GLN A 80 -8.64 -5.07 2.06
N ARG A 81 -9.04 -4.24 1.09
CA ARG A 81 -8.46 -2.90 0.91
C ARG A 81 -8.54 -2.07 2.20
N ASN A 82 -9.51 -2.34 3.06
CA ASN A 82 -9.64 -1.63 4.33
C ASN A 82 -8.44 -1.78 5.26
N LEU A 83 -7.59 -2.81 5.05
CA LEU A 83 -6.37 -3.01 5.84
C LEU A 83 -5.40 -1.84 5.66
N VAL A 84 -5.32 -1.26 4.47
CA VAL A 84 -4.50 -0.07 4.20
C VAL A 84 -5.07 1.14 4.96
N GLU A 85 -6.38 1.31 4.95
CA GLU A 85 -7.04 2.40 5.68
C GLU A 85 -6.81 2.28 7.18
N ARG A 86 -6.92 1.07 7.72
CA ARG A 86 -6.62 0.78 9.13
C ARG A 86 -5.17 1.07 9.47
N PHE A 87 -4.25 0.74 8.58
CA PHE A 87 -2.83 1.04 8.75
C PHE A 87 -2.61 2.55 8.88
N PHE A 88 -3.17 3.35 7.97
CA PHE A 88 -3.04 4.79 8.04
C PHE A 88 -3.65 5.36 9.31
N ASN A 89 -4.78 4.83 9.77
CA ASN A 89 -5.38 5.24 11.04
C ASN A 89 -4.45 4.95 12.22
N LYS A 90 -3.77 3.82 12.22
CA LYS A 90 -2.77 3.49 13.25
C LYS A 90 -1.58 4.44 13.22
N LEU A 91 -1.10 4.80 12.01
CA LEU A 91 0.00 5.76 11.87
C LEU A 91 -0.37 7.13 12.45
N LYS A 92 -1.60 7.56 12.34
CA LYS A 92 -2.05 8.85 12.86
C LYS A 92 -1.97 8.96 14.39
N HIS A 93 -1.89 7.82 15.10
CA HIS A 93 -1.66 7.80 16.53
C HIS A 93 -0.22 8.17 16.91
N PHE A 94 0.70 8.16 15.97
CA PHE A 94 2.07 8.62 16.19
C PHE A 94 2.16 10.09 15.84
N ARG A 95 2.36 10.93 16.86
CA ARG A 95 2.28 12.39 16.76
C ARG A 95 3.14 12.98 15.65
N LYS A 96 4.40 12.55 15.53
CA LYS A 96 5.31 13.05 14.50
C LYS A 96 4.84 12.76 13.08
N VAL A 97 4.21 11.62 12.87
CA VAL A 97 3.67 11.24 11.57
C VAL A 97 2.42 12.05 11.27
N ALA A 98 1.50 12.15 12.23
CA ALA A 98 0.22 12.84 12.03
C ALA A 98 0.37 14.34 11.79
N THR A 99 1.33 14.98 12.47
CA THR A 99 1.52 16.43 12.42
C THR A 99 2.62 16.87 11.47
N ARG A 100 3.39 15.91 10.92
CA ARG A 100 4.54 16.19 10.05
C ARG A 100 5.53 17.19 10.66
N TYR A 101 5.91 16.96 11.91
CA TYR A 101 6.93 17.78 12.57
C TYR A 101 8.25 17.81 11.81
N GLU A 102 8.57 16.72 11.13
CA GLU A 102 9.80 16.63 10.35
C GLU A 102 9.63 17.36 9.01
N LYS A 103 10.47 18.38 8.79
CA LYS A 103 10.38 19.23 7.60
C LYS A 103 10.95 18.60 6.35
N THR A 104 11.90 17.68 6.49
CA THR A 104 12.51 17.00 5.34
C THR A 104 11.82 15.66 5.08
N ALA A 105 11.71 15.28 3.80
CA ALA A 105 11.16 14.00 3.42
C ALA A 105 11.93 12.82 4.05
N ARG A 106 13.26 12.95 4.14
CA ARG A 106 14.13 11.95 4.75
C ARG A 106 13.77 11.70 6.21
N ASN A 107 13.65 12.76 7.00
CA ASN A 107 13.34 12.66 8.42
C ASN A 107 11.90 12.19 8.64
N TYR A 108 10.98 12.63 7.80
CA TYR A 108 9.60 12.16 7.83
C TYR A 108 9.51 10.65 7.57
N LEU A 109 10.23 10.16 6.55
CA LEU A 109 10.28 8.73 6.26
C LEU A 109 10.86 7.94 7.42
N ALA A 110 11.91 8.45 8.06
CA ALA A 110 12.50 7.82 9.24
C ALA A 110 11.48 7.69 10.38
N ALA A 111 10.69 8.74 10.63
CA ALA A 111 9.63 8.71 11.64
C ALA A 111 8.54 7.69 11.29
N VAL A 112 8.14 7.59 10.02
CA VAL A 112 7.17 6.59 9.55
C VAL A 112 7.70 5.18 9.75
N LEU A 113 8.97 4.92 9.41
CA LEU A 113 9.59 3.60 9.57
C LEU A 113 9.69 3.18 11.04
N ILE A 114 9.98 4.11 11.94
CA ILE A 114 9.97 3.85 13.39
C ILE A 114 8.55 3.46 13.84
N ALA A 115 7.53 4.20 13.41
CA ALA A 115 6.14 3.88 13.71
C ALA A 115 5.74 2.49 13.18
N CYS A 116 6.15 2.16 11.96
CA CYS A 116 5.92 0.84 11.37
C CYS A 116 6.57 -0.27 12.19
N SER A 117 7.81 -0.05 12.62
CA SER A 117 8.52 -1.01 13.47
C SER A 117 7.77 -1.25 14.78
N ARG A 118 7.21 -0.19 15.37
CA ARG A 118 6.42 -0.31 16.59
C ARG A 118 5.14 -1.12 16.37
N LEU A 119 4.48 -0.96 15.24
CA LEU A 119 3.30 -1.74 14.88
C LEU A 119 3.63 -3.23 14.75
N TRP A 120 4.74 -3.56 14.11
CA TRP A 120 5.23 -4.93 14.02
C TRP A 120 5.50 -5.53 15.40
N MET A 121 6.18 -4.79 16.28
CA MET A 121 6.48 -5.24 17.64
C MET A 121 5.21 -5.52 18.42
N ARG A 122 4.21 -4.65 18.36
CA ARG A 122 2.90 -4.85 19.01
C ARG A 122 2.20 -6.10 18.51
N PHE A 123 2.27 -6.36 17.22
CA PHE A 123 1.67 -7.56 16.63
C PHE A 123 2.31 -8.82 17.20
N TYR A 124 3.64 -8.87 17.23
CA TYR A 124 4.35 -10.03 17.79
C TYR A 124 4.10 -10.19 19.29
N GLU A 125 4.05 -9.11 20.05
CA GLU A 125 3.71 -9.15 21.47
C GLU A 125 2.32 -9.75 21.69
N SER A 126 1.36 -9.41 20.86
CA SER A 126 -0.01 -9.94 20.94
C SER A 126 -0.11 -11.41 20.56
N ALA A 127 0.77 -11.88 19.68
CA ALA A 127 0.76 -13.26 19.19
C ALA A 127 1.39 -14.24 20.18
N THR A 128 2.13 -13.75 21.15
CA THR A 128 2.73 -14.58 22.20
C THR A 128 1.86 -14.58 23.45
#